data_a8832d02cb025156b4aa7cb35d057ed1
#
_entry.id   a8832d02cb025156b4aa7cb35d057ed1
#
_cell.length_a   1.000
_cell.length_b   1.000
_cell.length_c   1.000
_cell.angle_alpha   90.00
_cell.angle_beta   90.00
_cell.angle_gamma   90.00
#
_symmetry.space_group_name_H-M   'P 1'
#
loop_
_entity.id
_entity.type
_entity.pdbx_description
1 polymer ?
#
loop_
_entity_poly.entity_id
_entity_poly.type
_entity_poly.pdbx_seq_one_letter_code
_entity_poly.pdbx_strand_id
1 'polypeptide(L)'
;MTDDRIIGAGATREDDAADASIRPKRLADYLGQAPVREQMEIYIEAAKGRGDALDHVLIFGPPGLGKTTLSHVIANELGVALRVTSGPVIEKAGDLAALLTNLQPHDVLFVDEIHRLSPVVEEVLYPAMEDFQIDIMIGEGPAARSIKIDLPPFTLIGATTRAGLLTAPLRDRFGIVQRLEFYSVEELTRIVRRSATILGIDCTADGAGEIARRARGTPRIANRLLRRVRDYAQVKAGGHIDEAVAQAAMKMLKVDPEGFDELDRRLLKTLVDYFDGGPVGIESLAAALSEERGTLEDVVEPYLIQQGFLVRTARGRMCTHKAYRHMGLKPKNPPADLFAEVIDGN
;
A
#
# COMPACT_ATOMS: atom_id res chain seq x y z
N MET A 1 -13.00 -6.09 13.95
CA MET A 1 -12.48 -7.42 13.53
C MET A 1 -11.23 -7.16 12.72
N THR A 2 -10.07 -7.67 13.15
CA THR A 2 -8.83 -7.59 12.36
C THR A 2 -9.02 -8.44 11.11
N ASP A 3 -8.71 -7.88 9.96
CA ASP A 3 -8.80 -8.56 8.65
C ASP A 3 -7.77 -9.71 8.61
N ASP A 4 -8.19 -10.89 9.02
CA ASP A 4 -7.40 -12.14 9.04
C ASP A 4 -7.28 -12.79 7.64
N ARG A 5 -7.59 -12.04 6.59
CA ARG A 5 -7.50 -12.51 5.21
C ARG A 5 -6.05 -12.74 4.80
N ILE A 6 -5.75 -13.94 4.32
CA ILE A 6 -4.39 -14.31 3.84
C ILE A 6 -3.93 -13.40 2.70
N ILE A 7 -4.84 -12.95 1.85
CA ILE A 7 -4.56 -12.03 0.75
C ILE A 7 -5.07 -10.61 1.00
N GLY A 8 -5.48 -10.28 2.24
CA GLY A 8 -5.77 -8.92 2.65
C GLY A 8 -4.51 -8.06 2.60
N ALA A 9 -4.59 -6.86 2.02
CA ALA A 9 -3.44 -5.95 1.95
C ALA A 9 -3.16 -5.24 3.29
N GLY A 10 -4.01 -5.44 4.31
CA GLY A 10 -3.81 -4.95 5.68
C GLY A 10 -2.62 -5.61 6.37
N ALA A 11 -1.88 -4.86 7.18
CA ALA A 11 -0.78 -5.37 7.97
C ALA A 11 -1.28 -6.01 9.26
N THR A 12 -0.74 -7.20 9.60
CA THR A 12 -0.83 -7.74 10.95
C THR A 12 0.49 -7.48 11.69
N ARG A 13 0.50 -7.53 13.01
CA ARG A 13 1.75 -7.37 13.80
C ARG A 13 2.79 -8.45 13.45
N GLU A 14 2.34 -9.67 13.13
CA GLU A 14 3.22 -10.75 12.70
C GLU A 14 3.82 -10.49 11.32
N ASP A 15 3.04 -9.93 10.39
CA ASP A 15 3.54 -9.55 9.08
C ASP A 15 4.59 -8.47 9.17
N ASP A 16 4.37 -7.43 9.97
CA ASP A 16 5.30 -6.32 10.12
C ASP A 16 6.66 -6.77 10.69
N ALA A 17 6.64 -7.68 11.67
CA ALA A 17 7.87 -8.24 12.24
C ALA A 17 8.61 -9.15 11.23
N ALA A 18 7.87 -9.99 10.51
CA ALA A 18 8.45 -10.88 9.49
C ALA A 18 8.95 -10.08 8.27
N ASP A 19 8.18 -9.09 7.83
CA ASP A 19 8.57 -8.22 6.72
C ASP A 19 9.81 -7.39 7.06
N ALA A 20 10.02 -7.00 8.32
CA ALA A 20 11.22 -6.28 8.74
C ALA A 20 12.51 -7.04 8.44
N SER A 21 12.50 -8.38 8.57
CA SER A 21 13.69 -9.24 8.34
C SER A 21 14.08 -9.33 6.85
N ILE A 22 13.10 -9.24 5.94
CA ILE A 22 13.30 -9.36 4.49
C ILE A 22 13.29 -8.01 3.78
N ARG A 23 13.06 -6.92 4.52
CA ARG A 23 13.00 -5.56 3.97
C ARG A 23 14.32 -5.18 3.31
N PRO A 24 14.30 -4.66 2.06
CA PRO A 24 15.50 -4.12 1.44
C PRO A 24 16.04 -2.93 2.24
N LYS A 25 17.36 -2.84 2.34
CA LYS A 25 18.04 -1.76 3.06
C LYS A 25 18.59 -0.69 2.12
N ARG A 26 18.78 -1.01 0.84
CA ARG A 26 19.34 -0.13 -0.20
C ARG A 26 18.41 -0.03 -1.39
N LEU A 27 18.54 1.05 -2.16
CA LEU A 27 17.82 1.21 -3.43
C LEU A 27 18.15 0.11 -4.43
N ALA A 28 19.38 -0.36 -4.46
CA ALA A 28 19.81 -1.49 -5.30
C ALA A 28 19.05 -2.80 -4.99
N ASP A 29 18.63 -3.00 -3.74
CA ASP A 29 17.86 -4.16 -3.28
C ASP A 29 16.33 -3.96 -3.41
N TYR A 30 15.89 -2.74 -3.69
CA TYR A 30 14.49 -2.37 -3.85
C TYR A 30 14.03 -2.76 -5.25
N LEU A 31 13.47 -3.96 -5.38
CA LEU A 31 13.03 -4.52 -6.67
C LEU A 31 11.72 -3.92 -7.11
N GLY A 32 11.59 -3.70 -8.42
CA GLY A 32 10.42 -3.09 -9.04
C GLY A 32 10.38 -1.57 -8.92
N GLN A 33 9.26 -0.96 -9.31
CA GLN A 33 9.06 0.50 -9.26
C GLN A 33 10.22 1.29 -9.91
N ALA A 34 10.71 0.85 -11.07
CA ALA A 34 11.93 1.38 -11.67
C ALA A 34 11.94 2.92 -11.80
N PRO A 35 10.86 3.59 -12.26
CA PRO A 35 10.85 5.06 -12.36
C PRO A 35 11.00 5.74 -11.00
N VAL A 36 10.35 5.21 -9.95
CA VAL A 36 10.44 5.75 -8.59
C VAL A 36 11.87 5.60 -8.06
N ARG A 37 12.46 4.43 -8.27
CA ARG A 37 13.83 4.13 -7.82
C ARG A 37 14.84 5.05 -8.48
N GLU A 38 14.79 5.20 -9.80
CA GLU A 38 15.70 6.06 -10.58
C GLU A 38 15.60 7.52 -10.15
N GLN A 39 14.38 8.04 -9.95
CA GLN A 39 14.20 9.41 -9.48
C GLN A 39 14.74 9.59 -8.05
N MET A 40 14.43 8.65 -7.14
CA MET A 40 14.89 8.74 -5.76
C MET A 40 16.42 8.65 -5.65
N GLU A 41 17.08 7.84 -6.48
CA GLU A 41 18.54 7.77 -6.55
C GLU A 41 19.14 9.14 -6.87
N ILE A 42 18.62 9.83 -7.89
CA ILE A 42 19.08 11.17 -8.30
C ILE A 42 18.86 12.18 -7.16
N TYR A 43 17.67 12.19 -6.54
CA TYR A 43 17.36 13.17 -5.49
C TYR A 43 18.21 12.97 -4.23
N ILE A 44 18.40 11.72 -3.82
CA ILE A 44 19.23 11.35 -2.67
C ILE A 44 20.69 11.73 -2.92
N GLU A 45 21.25 11.39 -4.07
CA GLU A 45 22.63 11.74 -4.41
C GLU A 45 22.83 13.26 -4.46
N ALA A 46 21.88 13.99 -5.05
CA ALA A 46 21.93 15.45 -5.11
C ALA A 46 21.88 16.09 -3.71
N ALA A 47 20.99 15.64 -2.82
CA ALA A 47 20.89 16.12 -1.45
C ALA A 47 22.19 15.85 -0.67
N LYS A 48 22.73 14.62 -0.77
CA LYS A 48 24.03 14.26 -0.16
C LYS A 48 25.19 15.11 -0.68
N GLY A 49 25.22 15.36 -2.00
CA GLY A 49 26.27 16.18 -2.63
C GLY A 49 26.25 17.64 -2.17
N ARG A 50 25.10 18.18 -1.83
CA ARG A 50 24.95 19.54 -1.28
C ARG A 50 25.12 19.59 0.24
N GLY A 51 24.97 18.46 0.94
CA GLY A 51 24.94 18.41 2.41
C GLY A 51 23.64 18.94 3.00
N ASP A 52 22.54 18.89 2.23
CA ASP A 52 21.22 19.38 2.62
C ASP A 52 20.31 18.20 3.04
N ALA A 53 19.24 18.52 3.79
CA ALA A 53 18.13 17.61 3.94
C ALA A 53 17.49 17.34 2.57
N LEU A 54 16.98 16.12 2.36
CA LEU A 54 16.18 15.82 1.17
C LEU A 54 14.86 16.59 1.23
N ASP A 55 14.38 17.07 0.09
CA ASP A 55 13.04 17.66 0.00
C ASP A 55 11.98 16.71 0.57
N HIS A 56 10.88 17.27 1.10
CA HIS A 56 9.79 16.46 1.63
C HIS A 56 9.17 15.57 0.57
N VAL A 57 8.91 14.32 0.92
CA VAL A 57 8.46 13.26 0.00
C VAL A 57 7.05 12.80 0.34
N LEU A 58 6.14 12.82 -0.64
CA LEU A 58 4.84 12.18 -0.55
C LEU A 58 4.85 10.86 -1.31
N ILE A 59 4.57 9.75 -0.62
CA ILE A 59 4.48 8.42 -1.23
C ILE A 59 3.03 7.96 -1.14
N PHE A 60 2.39 7.71 -2.28
CA PHE A 60 1.01 7.26 -2.29
C PHE A 60 0.79 6.04 -3.20
N GLY A 61 -0.28 5.32 -2.94
CA GLY A 61 -0.66 4.13 -3.70
C GLY A 61 -1.38 3.10 -2.82
N PRO A 62 -1.92 2.03 -3.42
CA PRO A 62 -2.60 0.96 -2.70
C PRO A 62 -1.81 0.41 -1.50
N PRO A 63 -2.48 -0.23 -0.53
CA PRO A 63 -1.81 -0.81 0.63
C PRO A 63 -0.89 -1.97 0.21
N GLY A 64 0.19 -2.20 0.98
CA GLY A 64 1.10 -3.34 0.78
C GLY A 64 2.12 -3.21 -0.36
N LEU A 65 2.20 -2.05 -1.05
CA LEU A 65 3.13 -1.81 -2.16
C LEU A 65 4.55 -1.39 -1.72
N GLY A 66 4.79 -1.23 -0.41
CA GLY A 66 6.13 -0.93 0.09
C GLY A 66 6.40 0.55 0.41
N LYS A 67 5.36 1.39 0.68
CA LYS A 67 5.54 2.80 1.10
C LYS A 67 6.48 2.93 2.29
N THR A 68 6.21 2.21 3.37
CA THR A 68 7.05 2.15 4.56
C THR A 68 8.45 1.59 4.25
N THR A 69 8.54 0.61 3.36
CA THR A 69 9.83 0.06 2.92
C THR A 69 10.68 1.10 2.22
N LEU A 70 10.07 1.87 1.29
CA LEU A 70 10.78 2.92 0.57
C LEU A 70 11.29 4.01 1.51
N SER A 71 10.51 4.41 2.52
CA SER A 71 10.97 5.40 3.52
C SER A 71 12.17 4.90 4.34
N HIS A 72 12.19 3.63 4.72
CA HIS A 72 13.37 3.02 5.35
C HIS A 72 14.60 3.02 4.42
N VAL A 73 14.40 2.70 3.15
CA VAL A 73 15.48 2.71 2.15
C VAL A 73 16.02 4.12 1.96
N ILE A 74 15.16 5.13 1.84
CA ILE A 74 15.56 6.54 1.72
C ILE A 74 16.42 6.97 2.92
N ALA A 75 15.96 6.72 4.15
CA ALA A 75 16.71 7.09 5.35
C ALA A 75 18.07 6.37 5.43
N ASN A 76 18.11 5.08 5.08
CA ASN A 76 19.35 4.31 5.05
C ASN A 76 20.32 4.84 3.99
N GLU A 77 19.85 5.17 2.79
CA GLU A 77 20.68 5.76 1.73
C GLU A 77 21.21 7.15 2.11
N LEU A 78 20.39 7.97 2.78
CA LEU A 78 20.84 9.26 3.34
C LEU A 78 21.82 9.09 4.51
N GLY A 79 21.83 7.94 5.18
CA GLY A 79 22.66 7.68 6.36
C GLY A 79 22.19 8.36 7.62
N VAL A 80 20.88 8.60 7.75
CA VAL A 80 20.24 9.34 8.86
C VAL A 80 19.25 8.47 9.62
N ALA A 81 18.80 8.94 10.79
CA ALA A 81 17.78 8.23 11.56
C ALA A 81 16.38 8.37 10.92
N LEU A 82 15.59 7.30 11.03
CA LEU A 82 14.18 7.29 10.66
C LEU A 82 13.31 7.26 11.91
N ARG A 83 12.49 8.29 12.09
CA ARG A 83 11.42 8.30 13.07
C ARG A 83 10.10 7.92 12.40
N VAL A 84 9.44 6.90 12.93
CA VAL A 84 8.21 6.36 12.34
C VAL A 84 7.03 6.68 13.24
N THR A 85 5.99 7.23 12.65
CA THR A 85 4.69 7.48 13.29
C THR A 85 3.56 7.30 12.28
N SER A 86 2.32 7.56 12.68
CA SER A 86 1.16 7.55 11.78
C SER A 86 0.20 8.67 12.10
N GLY A 87 -0.60 9.09 11.11
CA GLY A 87 -1.60 10.14 11.28
C GLY A 87 -2.52 9.91 12.50
N PRO A 88 -3.11 8.69 12.66
CA PRO A 88 -3.97 8.41 13.81
C PRO A 88 -3.31 8.49 15.19
N VAL A 89 -1.99 8.38 15.29
CA VAL A 89 -1.24 8.46 16.57
C VAL A 89 -0.99 9.91 16.97
N ILE A 90 -0.96 10.81 16.01
CA ILE A 90 -0.77 12.27 16.26
C ILE A 90 -2.14 12.88 16.48
N GLU A 91 -2.60 12.88 17.73
CA GLU A 91 -3.94 13.38 18.07
C GLU A 91 -4.01 14.92 18.19
N LYS A 92 -2.93 15.55 18.61
CA LYS A 92 -2.85 16.99 18.87
C LYS A 92 -1.50 17.60 18.47
N ALA A 93 -1.49 18.91 18.31
CA ALA A 93 -0.32 19.71 17.96
C ALA A 93 0.91 19.42 18.84
N GLY A 94 0.71 19.21 20.15
CA GLY A 94 1.79 18.89 21.08
C GLY A 94 2.47 17.55 20.81
N ASP A 95 1.75 16.55 20.29
CA ASP A 95 2.34 15.25 19.94
C ASP A 95 3.30 15.41 18.73
N LEU A 96 2.86 16.18 17.72
CA LEU A 96 3.70 16.51 16.58
C LEU A 96 4.91 17.34 16.98
N ALA A 97 4.73 18.36 17.81
CA ALA A 97 5.81 19.20 18.30
C ALA A 97 6.86 18.39 19.06
N ALA A 98 6.45 17.44 19.90
CA ALA A 98 7.35 16.55 20.61
C ALA A 98 8.16 15.65 19.66
N LEU A 99 7.56 15.20 18.57
CA LEU A 99 8.28 14.42 17.55
C LEU A 99 9.30 15.28 16.80
N LEU A 100 8.91 16.48 16.36
CA LEU A 100 9.76 17.38 15.57
C LEU A 100 10.95 17.93 16.36
N THR A 101 10.74 18.31 17.61
CA THR A 101 11.83 18.85 18.48
C THR A 101 12.87 17.80 18.89
N ASN A 102 12.58 16.52 18.73
CA ASN A 102 13.51 15.42 18.99
C ASN A 102 14.29 14.95 17.76
N LEU A 103 14.09 15.58 16.59
CA LEU A 103 14.84 15.26 15.37
C LEU A 103 16.26 15.83 15.46
N GLN A 104 17.20 15.12 14.85
CA GLN A 104 18.54 15.62 14.60
C GLN A 104 18.61 16.21 13.18
N PRO A 105 19.60 17.02 12.85
CA PRO A 105 19.78 17.55 11.50
C PRO A 105 19.74 16.43 10.45
N HIS A 106 18.91 16.63 9.41
CA HIS A 106 18.68 15.75 8.27
C HIS A 106 17.94 14.45 8.59
N ASP A 107 17.48 14.21 9.82
CA ASP A 107 16.66 13.06 10.16
C ASP A 107 15.41 12.98 9.26
N VAL A 108 14.91 11.76 9.09
CA VAL A 108 13.67 11.51 8.38
C VAL A 108 12.54 11.25 9.37
N LEU A 109 11.45 12.04 9.28
CA LEU A 109 10.19 11.77 9.94
C LEU A 109 9.23 11.10 8.93
N PHE A 110 8.85 9.86 9.17
CA PHE A 110 7.86 9.14 8.38
C PHE A 110 6.51 9.14 9.08
N VAL A 111 5.48 9.64 8.38
CA VAL A 111 4.09 9.66 8.85
C VAL A 111 3.24 8.77 7.92
N ASP A 112 2.86 7.59 8.41
CA ASP A 112 1.93 6.73 7.66
C ASP A 112 0.48 7.23 7.81
N GLU A 113 -0.35 6.96 6.80
CA GLU A 113 -1.74 7.43 6.72
C GLU A 113 -1.87 8.95 7.03
N ILE A 114 -0.98 9.76 6.45
CA ILE A 114 -0.87 11.21 6.71
C ILE A 114 -2.18 11.95 6.43
N HIS A 115 -3.05 11.44 5.55
CA HIS A 115 -4.38 12.00 5.29
C HIS A 115 -5.34 11.94 6.49
N ARG A 116 -4.95 11.27 7.58
CA ARG A 116 -5.73 11.17 8.82
C ARG A 116 -5.30 12.16 9.89
N LEU A 117 -4.36 13.06 9.59
CA LEU A 117 -4.03 14.16 10.47
C LEU A 117 -5.26 15.08 10.63
N SER A 118 -5.44 15.60 11.84
CA SER A 118 -6.46 16.62 12.08
C SER A 118 -6.02 17.97 11.49
N PRO A 119 -6.95 18.86 11.11
CA PRO A 119 -6.59 20.19 10.59
C PRO A 119 -5.70 20.99 11.53
N VAL A 120 -5.88 20.86 12.86
CA VAL A 120 -5.05 21.55 13.86
C VAL A 120 -3.60 21.06 13.84
N VAL A 121 -3.40 19.77 13.58
CA VAL A 121 -2.05 19.19 13.45
C VAL A 121 -1.41 19.60 12.13
N GLU A 122 -2.18 19.63 11.04
CA GLU A 122 -1.71 20.10 9.74
C GLU A 122 -1.22 21.56 9.79
N GLU A 123 -1.93 22.44 10.50
CA GLU A 123 -1.54 23.85 10.66
C GLU A 123 -0.18 24.03 11.34
N VAL A 124 0.18 23.15 12.28
CA VAL A 124 1.53 23.16 12.91
C VAL A 124 2.58 22.56 11.96
N LEU A 125 2.18 21.62 11.11
CA LEU A 125 3.09 20.97 10.17
C LEU A 125 3.55 21.92 9.04
N TYR A 126 2.71 22.86 8.62
CA TYR A 126 3.03 23.76 7.50
C TYR A 126 4.30 24.59 7.75
N PRO A 127 4.41 25.39 8.82
CA PRO A 127 5.64 26.15 9.08
C PRO A 127 6.83 25.23 9.38
N ALA A 128 6.60 24.05 9.95
CA ALA A 128 7.66 23.07 10.15
C ALA A 128 8.27 22.57 8.84
N MET A 129 7.46 22.42 7.78
CA MET A 129 7.93 22.00 6.46
C MET A 129 8.57 23.15 5.66
N GLU A 130 8.06 24.38 5.78
CA GLU A 130 8.52 25.50 4.97
C GLU A 130 9.74 26.20 5.58
N ASP A 131 9.66 26.52 6.87
CA ASP A 131 10.60 27.38 7.57
C ASP A 131 11.43 26.65 8.64
N PHE A 132 11.21 25.35 8.83
CA PHE A 132 11.78 24.58 9.94
C PHE A 132 11.53 25.24 11.31
N GLN A 133 10.30 25.69 11.51
CA GLN A 133 9.84 26.35 12.74
C GLN A 133 8.48 25.82 13.17
N ILE A 134 8.21 25.77 14.44
CA ILE A 134 6.88 25.50 14.98
C ILE A 134 6.47 26.60 15.96
N ASP A 135 5.17 26.94 15.93
CA ASP A 135 4.54 27.83 16.87
C ASP A 135 3.80 27.02 17.94
N ILE A 136 4.20 27.14 19.18
CA ILE A 136 3.55 26.46 20.32
C ILE A 136 2.88 27.50 21.22
N MET A 137 1.57 27.29 21.47
CA MET A 137 0.84 28.08 22.45
C MET A 137 1.13 27.58 23.87
N ILE A 138 1.64 28.45 24.74
CA ILE A 138 1.88 28.17 26.16
C ILE A 138 0.93 28.99 27.00
N GLY A 139 0.26 28.34 27.95
CA GLY A 139 -0.77 28.95 28.81
C GLY A 139 -2.16 28.81 28.25
N GLU A 140 -3.14 29.26 29.01
CA GLU A 140 -4.58 29.22 28.67
C GLU A 140 -5.20 30.61 28.72
N GLY A 141 -6.26 30.81 27.95
CA GLY A 141 -7.04 32.05 27.92
C GLY A 141 -6.27 33.26 27.41
N PRO A 142 -6.60 34.49 27.88
CA PRO A 142 -6.00 35.74 27.39
C PRO A 142 -4.50 35.90 27.70
N ALA A 143 -3.94 35.07 28.58
CA ALA A 143 -2.52 35.06 28.95
C ALA A 143 -1.69 34.07 28.10
N ALA A 144 -2.30 33.35 27.19
CA ALA A 144 -1.61 32.43 26.29
C ALA A 144 -0.60 33.21 25.42
N ARG A 145 0.60 32.65 25.27
CA ARG A 145 1.68 33.22 24.44
C ARG A 145 2.11 32.18 23.40
N SER A 146 2.32 32.64 22.16
CA SER A 146 2.99 31.85 21.16
C SER A 146 4.50 31.91 21.33
N ILE A 147 5.16 30.75 21.33
CA ILE A 147 6.61 30.64 21.29
C ILE A 147 7.00 29.93 20.00
N LYS A 148 7.87 30.58 19.22
CA LYS A 148 8.50 29.98 18.04
C LYS A 148 9.69 29.14 18.48
N ILE A 149 9.75 27.92 17.97
CA ILE A 149 10.85 27.01 18.20
C ILE A 149 11.45 26.67 16.84
N ASP A 150 12.74 26.93 16.68
CA ASP A 150 13.49 26.52 15.49
C ASP A 150 13.74 25.01 15.53
N LEU A 151 13.58 24.37 14.39
CA LEU A 151 13.82 22.95 14.15
C LEU A 151 15.09 22.76 13.34
N PRO A 152 15.83 21.68 13.54
CA PRO A 152 16.88 21.32 12.59
C PRO A 152 16.24 21.00 11.23
N PRO A 153 16.91 21.28 10.10
CA PRO A 153 16.46 20.81 8.79
C PRO A 153 16.21 19.31 8.80
N PHE A 154 15.04 18.86 8.35
CA PHE A 154 14.64 17.47 8.34
C PHE A 154 13.86 17.13 7.06
N THR A 155 13.70 15.86 6.77
CA THR A 155 12.86 15.38 5.68
C THR A 155 11.57 14.77 6.24
N LEU A 156 10.41 15.28 5.82
CA LEU A 156 9.14 14.64 6.07
C LEU A 156 8.86 13.66 4.91
N ILE A 157 8.57 12.41 5.24
CA ILE A 157 8.00 11.45 4.28
C ILE A 157 6.57 11.14 4.70
N GLY A 158 5.60 11.66 3.96
CA GLY A 158 4.19 11.34 4.13
C GLY A 158 3.79 10.14 3.29
N ALA A 159 3.10 9.16 3.88
CA ALA A 159 2.53 8.04 3.14
C ALA A 159 1.02 8.03 3.25
N THR A 160 0.34 7.68 2.15
CA THR A 160 -1.12 7.56 2.12
C THR A 160 -1.60 6.55 1.11
N THR A 161 -2.72 5.89 1.41
CA THR A 161 -3.48 5.10 0.44
C THR A 161 -4.48 5.96 -0.33
N ARG A 162 -4.84 7.14 0.18
CA ARG A 162 -5.91 8.02 -0.30
C ARG A 162 -5.41 9.44 -0.55
N ALA A 163 -4.57 9.63 -1.57
CA ALA A 163 -4.00 10.94 -1.89
C ALA A 163 -5.05 12.04 -2.12
N GLY A 164 -6.24 11.67 -2.60
CA GLY A 164 -7.34 12.62 -2.81
C GLY A 164 -7.97 13.16 -1.52
N LEU A 165 -7.66 12.60 -0.35
CA LEU A 165 -8.10 13.10 0.95
C LEU A 165 -7.13 14.10 1.59
N LEU A 166 -5.92 14.25 1.02
CA LEU A 166 -4.98 15.27 1.48
C LEU A 166 -5.52 16.67 1.13
N THR A 167 -5.38 17.59 2.06
CA THR A 167 -5.63 19.01 1.78
C THR A 167 -4.66 19.53 0.71
N ALA A 168 -5.09 20.43 -0.14
CA ALA A 168 -4.22 21.04 -1.14
C ALA A 168 -3.01 21.73 -0.51
N PRO A 169 -3.15 22.51 0.60
CA PRO A 169 -2.00 23.11 1.27
C PRO A 169 -0.95 22.13 1.74
N LEU A 170 -1.36 20.98 2.29
CA LEU A 170 -0.40 19.95 2.72
C LEU A 170 0.30 19.30 1.53
N ARG A 171 -0.47 18.92 0.51
CA ARG A 171 0.06 18.25 -0.68
C ARG A 171 1.09 19.11 -1.43
N ASP A 172 0.83 20.41 -1.56
CA ASP A 172 1.66 21.34 -2.35
C ASP A 172 3.02 21.64 -1.67
N ARG A 173 3.18 21.25 -0.41
CA ARG A 173 4.45 21.35 0.35
C ARG A 173 5.40 20.18 0.16
N PHE A 174 4.96 19.13 -0.52
CA PHE A 174 5.84 18.03 -0.88
C PHE A 174 6.54 18.32 -2.21
N GLY A 175 7.85 18.55 -2.17
CA GLY A 175 8.68 18.78 -3.36
C GLY A 175 8.84 17.53 -4.22
N ILE A 176 8.74 16.34 -3.61
CA ILE A 176 8.88 15.05 -4.28
C ILE A 176 7.59 14.26 -4.08
N VAL A 177 6.97 13.84 -5.19
CA VAL A 177 5.72 13.06 -5.15
C VAL A 177 5.92 11.74 -5.88
N GLN A 178 5.76 10.61 -5.18
CA GLN A 178 5.97 9.27 -5.71
C GLN A 178 4.70 8.45 -5.63
N ARG A 179 4.24 7.97 -6.78
CA ARG A 179 3.12 7.04 -6.88
C ARG A 179 3.65 5.61 -7.00
N LEU A 180 3.31 4.74 -6.06
CA LEU A 180 3.58 3.31 -6.18
C LEU A 180 2.44 2.62 -6.92
N GLU A 181 2.82 1.76 -7.85
CA GLU A 181 1.90 0.97 -8.66
C GLU A 181 1.97 -0.51 -8.28
N PHE A 182 0.99 -1.29 -8.74
CA PHE A 182 1.05 -2.72 -8.57
C PHE A 182 2.22 -3.31 -9.35
N TYR A 183 2.86 -4.30 -8.76
CA TYR A 183 4.02 -4.98 -9.32
C TYR A 183 3.59 -5.99 -10.40
N SER A 184 4.42 -6.18 -11.39
CA SER A 184 4.26 -7.26 -12.36
C SER A 184 4.52 -8.62 -11.72
N VAL A 185 4.09 -9.70 -12.38
CA VAL A 185 4.36 -11.06 -11.91
C VAL A 185 5.86 -11.34 -11.89
N GLU A 186 6.60 -10.82 -12.87
CA GLU A 186 8.07 -10.97 -12.98
C GLU A 186 8.78 -10.27 -11.83
N GLU A 187 8.36 -9.05 -11.48
CA GLU A 187 8.91 -8.31 -10.33
C GLU A 187 8.61 -9.04 -9.02
N LEU A 188 7.37 -9.50 -8.83
CA LEU A 188 6.99 -10.27 -7.65
C LEU A 188 7.73 -11.61 -7.56
N THR A 189 7.96 -12.29 -8.68
CA THR A 189 8.74 -13.54 -8.69
C THR A 189 10.16 -13.28 -8.18
N ARG A 190 10.80 -12.19 -8.60
CA ARG A 190 12.11 -11.78 -8.10
C ARG A 190 12.08 -11.46 -6.59
N ILE A 191 11.02 -10.77 -6.12
CA ILE A 191 10.83 -10.46 -4.71
C ILE A 191 10.65 -11.73 -3.89
N VAL A 192 9.81 -12.68 -4.34
CA VAL A 192 9.59 -13.96 -3.66
C VAL A 192 10.89 -14.77 -3.58
N ARG A 193 11.64 -14.87 -4.67
CA ARG A 193 12.93 -15.57 -4.69
C ARG A 193 13.94 -14.94 -3.73
N ARG A 194 14.07 -13.61 -3.74
CA ARG A 194 14.93 -12.90 -2.79
C ARG A 194 14.49 -13.17 -1.34
N SER A 195 13.20 -13.08 -1.06
CA SER A 195 12.66 -13.35 0.28
C SER A 195 12.88 -14.80 0.71
N ALA A 196 12.69 -15.77 -0.19
CA ALA A 196 12.95 -17.19 0.06
C ALA A 196 14.43 -17.41 0.42
N THR A 197 15.37 -16.80 -0.34
CA THR A 197 16.80 -16.88 -0.06
C THR A 197 17.15 -16.34 1.34
N ILE A 198 16.61 -15.16 1.70
CA ILE A 198 16.88 -14.55 3.01
C ILE A 198 16.31 -15.41 4.16
N LEU A 199 15.16 -16.04 3.94
CA LEU A 199 14.49 -16.87 4.92
C LEU A 199 14.99 -18.33 4.95
N GLY A 200 15.96 -18.68 4.10
CA GLY A 200 16.48 -20.05 3.99
C GLY A 200 15.44 -21.06 3.47
N ILE A 201 14.52 -20.61 2.60
CA ILE A 201 13.45 -21.44 2.03
C ILE A 201 13.93 -21.96 0.67
N ASP A 202 13.89 -23.27 0.47
CA ASP A 202 14.16 -23.91 -0.81
C ASP A 202 12.95 -23.75 -1.74
N CYS A 203 13.07 -22.82 -2.70
CA CYS A 203 11.99 -22.43 -3.60
C CYS A 203 12.51 -22.31 -5.04
N THR A 204 11.91 -23.07 -5.95
CA THR A 204 12.22 -23.01 -7.38
C THR A 204 11.71 -21.70 -8.01
N ALA A 205 12.20 -21.39 -9.22
CA ALA A 205 11.70 -20.25 -9.98
C ALA A 205 10.22 -20.37 -10.31
N ASP A 206 9.75 -21.59 -10.66
CA ASP A 206 8.36 -21.86 -11.02
C ASP A 206 7.44 -21.82 -9.78
N GLY A 207 7.89 -22.34 -8.64
CA GLY A 207 7.19 -22.20 -7.36
C GLY A 207 7.03 -20.73 -6.92
N ALA A 208 8.10 -19.95 -7.08
CA ALA A 208 8.05 -18.51 -6.82
C ALA A 208 7.12 -17.78 -7.80
N GLY A 209 7.12 -18.17 -9.08
CA GLY A 209 6.23 -17.64 -10.11
C GLY A 209 4.75 -17.92 -9.81
N GLU A 210 4.45 -19.13 -9.30
CA GLU A 210 3.09 -19.49 -8.90
C GLU A 210 2.60 -18.66 -7.71
N ILE A 211 3.45 -18.42 -6.72
CA ILE A 211 3.16 -17.52 -5.60
C ILE A 211 2.93 -16.10 -6.10
N ALA A 212 3.80 -15.62 -6.98
CA ALA A 212 3.75 -14.26 -7.52
C ALA A 212 2.45 -14.00 -8.31
N ARG A 213 2.02 -14.95 -9.15
CA ARG A 213 0.76 -14.83 -9.92
C ARG A 213 -0.46 -14.59 -9.03
N ARG A 214 -0.48 -15.18 -7.83
CA ARG A 214 -1.60 -15.08 -6.89
C ARG A 214 -1.45 -13.96 -5.85
N ALA A 215 -0.35 -13.23 -5.89
CA ALA A 215 -0.04 -12.17 -4.93
C ALA A 215 -0.67 -10.80 -5.25
N ARG A 216 -1.53 -10.72 -6.26
CA ARG A 216 -2.34 -9.53 -6.56
C ARG A 216 -1.51 -8.27 -6.81
N GLY A 217 -0.34 -8.38 -7.42
CA GLY A 217 0.55 -7.24 -7.64
C GLY A 217 1.16 -6.65 -6.37
N THR A 218 1.10 -7.34 -5.23
CA THR A 218 1.41 -6.78 -3.91
C THR A 218 2.53 -7.55 -3.21
N PRO A 219 3.70 -6.94 -2.95
CA PRO A 219 4.83 -7.60 -2.25
C PRO A 219 4.48 -8.16 -0.88
N ARG A 220 3.66 -7.45 -0.09
CA ARG A 220 3.20 -7.92 1.23
C ARG A 220 2.43 -9.23 1.13
N ILE A 221 1.50 -9.34 0.17
CA ILE A 221 0.74 -10.56 -0.08
C ILE A 221 1.67 -11.67 -0.57
N ALA A 222 2.60 -11.37 -1.48
CA ALA A 222 3.58 -12.34 -1.98
C ALA A 222 4.40 -12.96 -0.84
N ASN A 223 4.91 -12.14 0.07
CA ASN A 223 5.67 -12.59 1.23
C ASN A 223 4.80 -13.39 2.22
N ARG A 224 3.55 -12.98 2.44
CA ARG A 224 2.61 -13.71 3.29
C ARG A 224 2.29 -15.09 2.69
N LEU A 225 2.01 -15.15 1.40
CA LEU A 225 1.78 -16.42 0.69
C LEU A 225 3.03 -17.30 0.73
N LEU A 226 4.23 -16.76 0.52
CA LEU A 226 5.48 -17.52 0.62
C LEU A 226 5.62 -18.20 1.99
N ARG A 227 5.32 -17.50 3.09
CA ARG A 227 5.35 -18.07 4.43
C ARG A 227 4.33 -19.21 4.60
N ARG A 228 3.11 -19.05 4.12
CA ARG A 228 2.08 -20.09 4.21
C ARG A 228 2.41 -21.31 3.33
N VAL A 229 2.96 -21.08 2.14
CA VAL A 229 3.44 -22.15 1.26
C VAL A 229 4.62 -22.89 1.88
N ARG A 230 5.55 -22.17 2.53
CA ARG A 230 6.64 -22.78 3.31
C ARG A 230 6.09 -23.71 4.40
N ASP A 231 5.12 -23.24 5.20
CA ASP A 231 4.54 -24.04 6.28
C ASP A 231 3.91 -25.34 5.73
N TYR A 232 3.22 -25.23 4.58
CA TYR A 232 2.69 -26.39 3.85
C TYR A 232 3.80 -27.33 3.37
N ALA A 233 4.84 -26.79 2.74
CA ALA A 233 5.96 -27.55 2.19
C ALA A 233 6.72 -28.31 3.29
N GLN A 234 6.97 -27.69 4.44
CA GLN A 234 7.63 -28.32 5.57
C GLN A 234 6.88 -29.57 6.07
N VAL A 235 5.55 -29.54 6.06
CA VAL A 235 4.73 -30.65 6.56
C VAL A 235 4.44 -31.69 5.49
N LYS A 236 4.29 -31.30 4.24
CA LYS A 236 3.78 -32.17 3.15
C LYS A 236 4.78 -32.48 2.03
N ALA A 237 5.89 -31.73 1.92
CA ALA A 237 6.81 -31.79 0.79
C ALA A 237 8.29 -31.69 1.16
N GLY A 238 8.65 -32.06 2.41
CA GLY A 238 10.04 -32.07 2.86
C GLY A 238 10.73 -30.69 2.82
N GLY A 239 9.97 -29.60 2.79
CA GLY A 239 10.47 -28.24 2.81
C GLY A 239 10.81 -27.64 1.43
N HIS A 240 10.66 -28.38 0.35
CA HIS A 240 10.91 -27.93 -1.02
C HIS A 240 9.63 -27.32 -1.64
N ILE A 241 9.77 -26.17 -2.29
CA ILE A 241 8.67 -25.46 -2.95
C ILE A 241 8.92 -25.45 -4.47
N ASP A 242 8.25 -26.31 -5.18
CA ASP A 242 8.06 -26.26 -6.62
C ASP A 242 6.67 -25.72 -7.00
N GLU A 243 6.36 -25.67 -8.27
CA GLU A 243 5.06 -25.21 -8.75
C GLU A 243 3.91 -26.07 -8.21
N ALA A 244 4.06 -27.40 -8.19
CA ALA A 244 3.02 -28.31 -7.74
C ALA A 244 2.72 -28.15 -6.23
N VAL A 245 3.74 -28.00 -5.43
CA VAL A 245 3.62 -27.73 -3.97
C VAL A 245 2.99 -26.36 -3.74
N ALA A 246 3.39 -25.32 -4.49
CA ALA A 246 2.78 -24.02 -4.41
C ALA A 246 1.28 -24.06 -4.77
N GLN A 247 0.91 -24.73 -5.87
CA GLN A 247 -0.49 -24.90 -6.27
C GLN A 247 -1.31 -25.65 -5.21
N ALA A 248 -0.78 -26.74 -4.65
CA ALA A 248 -1.45 -27.51 -3.61
C ALA A 248 -1.68 -26.67 -2.33
N ALA A 249 -0.68 -25.90 -1.93
CA ALA A 249 -0.80 -24.99 -0.80
C ALA A 249 -1.85 -23.89 -1.07
N MET A 250 -1.86 -23.27 -2.26
CA MET A 250 -2.86 -22.26 -2.65
C MET A 250 -4.28 -22.83 -2.63
N LYS A 251 -4.46 -24.08 -3.07
CA LYS A 251 -5.75 -24.77 -2.99
C LYS A 251 -6.21 -24.93 -1.54
N MET A 252 -5.31 -25.33 -0.63
CA MET A 252 -5.61 -25.42 0.79
C MET A 252 -6.00 -24.06 1.38
N LEU A 253 -5.32 -22.97 0.95
CA LEU A 253 -5.59 -21.60 1.35
C LEU A 253 -6.83 -20.99 0.69
N LYS A 254 -7.50 -21.73 -0.19
CA LYS A 254 -8.66 -21.28 -0.97
C LYS A 254 -8.38 -20.04 -1.85
N VAL A 255 -7.14 -19.86 -2.27
CA VAL A 255 -6.73 -18.80 -3.22
C VAL A 255 -6.77 -19.37 -4.63
N ASP A 256 -7.58 -18.79 -5.50
CA ASP A 256 -7.77 -19.26 -6.87
C ASP A 256 -6.63 -18.82 -7.82
N PRO A 257 -6.62 -19.26 -9.11
CA PRO A 257 -5.57 -18.88 -10.06
C PRO A 257 -5.43 -17.37 -10.31
N GLU A 258 -6.50 -16.61 -10.16
CA GLU A 258 -6.50 -15.14 -10.30
C GLU A 258 -6.08 -14.43 -8.99
N GLY A 259 -5.77 -15.19 -7.94
CA GLY A 259 -5.43 -14.64 -6.62
C GLY A 259 -6.65 -14.17 -5.82
N PHE A 260 -7.86 -14.65 -6.16
CA PHE A 260 -9.05 -14.30 -5.38
C PHE A 260 -9.22 -15.22 -4.18
N ASP A 261 -9.57 -14.61 -3.05
CA ASP A 261 -10.01 -15.33 -1.87
C ASP A 261 -11.53 -15.53 -1.82
N GLU A 262 -12.01 -15.95 -0.68
CA GLU A 262 -13.44 -16.18 -0.46
C GLU A 262 -14.26 -14.88 -0.53
N LEU A 263 -13.73 -13.76 -0.02
CA LEU A 263 -14.44 -12.48 -0.02
C LEU A 263 -14.52 -11.87 -1.42
N ASP A 264 -13.45 -11.95 -2.22
CA ASP A 264 -13.48 -11.50 -3.61
C ASP A 264 -14.56 -12.24 -4.41
N ARG A 265 -14.58 -13.57 -4.28
CA ARG A 265 -15.57 -14.41 -4.94
C ARG A 265 -16.99 -14.14 -4.43
N ARG A 266 -17.16 -13.94 -3.12
CA ARG A 266 -18.45 -13.55 -2.54
C ARG A 266 -18.93 -12.22 -3.08
N LEU A 267 -18.03 -11.21 -3.20
CA LEU A 267 -18.38 -9.90 -3.75
C LEU A 267 -18.88 -10.02 -5.19
N LEU A 268 -18.12 -10.69 -6.07
CA LEU A 268 -18.53 -10.89 -7.45
C LEU A 268 -19.83 -11.68 -7.56
N LYS A 269 -19.98 -12.73 -6.77
CA LYS A 269 -21.18 -13.57 -6.75
C LYS A 269 -22.39 -12.78 -6.22
N THR A 270 -22.24 -11.99 -5.16
CA THR A 270 -23.29 -11.14 -4.62
C THR A 270 -23.76 -10.12 -5.64
N LEU A 271 -22.83 -9.49 -6.38
CA LEU A 271 -23.16 -8.58 -7.47
C LEU A 271 -24.03 -9.26 -8.53
N VAL A 272 -23.68 -10.49 -8.91
CA VAL A 272 -24.43 -11.22 -9.97
C VAL A 272 -25.77 -11.74 -9.45
N ASP A 273 -25.78 -12.40 -8.29
CA ASP A 273 -26.96 -13.12 -7.81
C ASP A 273 -28.06 -12.19 -7.25
N TYR A 274 -27.65 -11.11 -6.56
CA TYR A 274 -28.60 -10.23 -5.89
C TYR A 274 -28.84 -8.90 -6.61
N PHE A 275 -27.91 -8.49 -7.48
CA PHE A 275 -27.96 -7.17 -8.15
C PHE A 275 -27.87 -7.26 -9.68
N ASP A 276 -28.07 -8.44 -10.27
CA ASP A 276 -28.00 -8.69 -11.72
C ASP A 276 -26.70 -8.17 -12.40
N GLY A 277 -25.59 -8.19 -11.65
CA GLY A 277 -24.28 -7.67 -12.09
C GLY A 277 -24.06 -6.19 -11.85
N GLY A 278 -25.01 -5.50 -11.26
CA GLY A 278 -24.98 -4.06 -10.95
C GLY A 278 -25.70 -3.19 -11.99
N PRO A 279 -25.67 -1.85 -11.82
CA PRO A 279 -24.88 -1.09 -10.85
C PRO A 279 -25.47 -1.08 -9.43
N VAL A 280 -24.60 -1.19 -8.41
CA VAL A 280 -25.00 -1.16 -6.99
C VAL A 280 -24.10 -0.22 -6.18
N GLY A 281 -24.70 0.52 -5.24
CA GLY A 281 -23.97 1.38 -4.31
C GLY A 281 -23.11 0.58 -3.32
N ILE A 282 -22.03 1.17 -2.86
CA ILE A 282 -21.10 0.50 -1.93
C ILE A 282 -21.77 0.13 -0.60
N GLU A 283 -22.65 0.96 -0.07
CA GLU A 283 -23.35 0.71 1.18
C GLU A 283 -24.25 -0.54 1.10
N SER A 284 -24.99 -0.68 -0.02
CA SER A 284 -25.83 -1.86 -0.25
C SER A 284 -25.01 -3.13 -0.41
N LEU A 285 -23.85 -3.03 -1.07
CA LEU A 285 -22.94 -4.14 -1.25
C LEU A 285 -22.28 -4.54 0.07
N ALA A 286 -21.83 -3.58 0.86
CA ALA A 286 -21.26 -3.78 2.20
C ALA A 286 -22.26 -4.46 3.14
N ALA A 287 -23.51 -3.97 3.16
CA ALA A 287 -24.59 -4.58 3.94
C ALA A 287 -24.86 -6.03 3.50
N ALA A 288 -24.94 -6.29 2.18
CA ALA A 288 -25.19 -7.65 1.65
C ALA A 288 -24.08 -8.63 1.97
N LEU A 289 -22.83 -8.15 2.07
CA LEU A 289 -21.67 -8.96 2.41
C LEU A 289 -21.41 -9.05 3.92
N SER A 290 -22.07 -8.23 4.74
CA SER A 290 -21.78 -8.03 6.16
C SER A 290 -20.33 -7.61 6.40
N GLU A 291 -19.83 -6.71 5.54
CA GLU A 291 -18.47 -6.19 5.58
C GLU A 291 -18.47 -4.67 5.75
N GLU A 292 -17.38 -4.13 6.26
CA GLU A 292 -17.19 -2.68 6.34
C GLU A 292 -16.95 -2.08 4.95
N ARG A 293 -17.57 -0.93 4.67
CA ARG A 293 -17.35 -0.18 3.42
C ARG A 293 -15.86 0.04 3.12
N GLY A 294 -15.08 0.45 4.14
CA GLY A 294 -13.65 0.71 3.99
C GLY A 294 -12.87 -0.52 3.53
N THR A 295 -13.21 -1.70 4.06
CA THR A 295 -12.59 -2.97 3.62
C THR A 295 -12.85 -3.23 2.13
N LEU A 296 -14.07 -3.01 1.67
CA LEU A 296 -14.39 -3.19 0.25
C LEU A 296 -13.66 -2.17 -0.63
N GLU A 297 -13.68 -0.88 -0.28
CA GLU A 297 -13.10 0.19 -1.10
C GLU A 297 -11.57 0.19 -1.12
N ASP A 298 -10.91 -0.16 -0.01
CA ASP A 298 -9.46 -0.04 0.12
C ASP A 298 -8.71 -1.35 -0.14
N VAL A 299 -9.35 -2.49 0.07
CA VAL A 299 -8.67 -3.80 0.05
C VAL A 299 -9.15 -4.69 -1.08
N VAL A 300 -10.46 -4.73 -1.34
CA VAL A 300 -11.07 -5.67 -2.30
C VAL A 300 -11.17 -5.08 -3.70
N GLU A 301 -11.86 -3.94 -3.82
CA GLU A 301 -12.13 -3.30 -5.12
C GLU A 301 -10.89 -2.94 -5.94
N PRO A 302 -9.79 -2.39 -5.37
CA PRO A 302 -8.67 -1.91 -6.17
C PRO A 302 -8.10 -2.97 -7.10
N TYR A 303 -7.93 -4.19 -6.60
CA TYR A 303 -7.41 -5.29 -7.40
C TYR A 303 -8.44 -5.77 -8.44
N LEU A 304 -9.70 -5.94 -8.05
CA LEU A 304 -10.77 -6.37 -8.97
C LEU A 304 -10.97 -5.37 -10.12
N ILE A 305 -10.87 -4.07 -9.83
CA ILE A 305 -10.96 -3.01 -10.84
C ILE A 305 -9.74 -3.04 -11.76
N GLN A 306 -8.54 -3.12 -11.21
CA GLN A 306 -7.31 -3.18 -12.01
C GLN A 306 -7.27 -4.38 -12.94
N GLN A 307 -7.72 -5.53 -12.45
CA GLN A 307 -7.78 -6.77 -13.24
C GLN A 307 -8.99 -6.79 -14.19
N GLY A 308 -9.83 -5.76 -14.20
CA GLY A 308 -10.96 -5.64 -15.08
C GLY A 308 -12.11 -6.60 -14.78
N PHE A 309 -12.27 -7.03 -13.52
CA PHE A 309 -13.43 -7.84 -13.08
C PHE A 309 -14.58 -6.96 -12.59
N LEU A 310 -14.25 -5.77 -12.11
CA LEU A 310 -15.19 -4.79 -11.57
C LEU A 310 -14.97 -3.44 -12.24
N VAL A 311 -16.04 -2.70 -12.49
CA VAL A 311 -15.99 -1.29 -12.89
C VAL A 311 -16.77 -0.44 -11.91
N ARG A 312 -16.24 0.76 -11.65
CA ARG A 312 -16.92 1.79 -10.84
C ARG A 312 -17.55 2.82 -11.78
N THR A 313 -18.85 2.97 -11.72
CA THR A 313 -19.61 3.94 -12.50
C THR A 313 -20.22 5.00 -11.57
N ALA A 314 -20.77 6.07 -12.13
CA ALA A 314 -21.50 7.09 -11.35
C ALA A 314 -22.70 6.51 -10.57
N ARG A 315 -23.28 5.38 -11.04
CA ARG A 315 -24.41 4.69 -10.39
C ARG A 315 -23.98 3.62 -9.37
N GLY A 316 -22.70 3.24 -9.35
CA GLY A 316 -22.18 2.21 -8.46
C GLY A 316 -21.25 1.21 -9.15
N ARG A 317 -21.10 0.03 -8.55
CA ARG A 317 -20.21 -1.05 -8.96
C ARG A 317 -20.94 -2.01 -9.90
N MET A 318 -20.23 -2.46 -10.93
CA MET A 318 -20.74 -3.43 -11.91
C MET A 318 -19.71 -4.52 -12.21
N CYS A 319 -20.17 -5.75 -12.37
CA CYS A 319 -19.37 -6.84 -12.92
C CYS A 319 -19.10 -6.65 -14.40
N THR A 320 -17.90 -7.00 -14.84
CA THR A 320 -17.53 -7.03 -16.26
C THR A 320 -17.80 -8.41 -16.87
N HIS A 321 -17.71 -8.52 -18.20
CA HIS A 321 -17.74 -9.82 -18.89
C HIS A 321 -16.66 -10.79 -18.40
N LYS A 322 -15.49 -10.27 -18.00
CA LYS A 322 -14.40 -11.06 -17.42
C LYS A 322 -14.82 -11.73 -16.12
N ALA A 323 -15.54 -11.00 -15.25
CA ALA A 323 -16.07 -11.55 -14.00
C ALA A 323 -17.07 -12.68 -14.24
N TYR A 324 -18.02 -12.52 -15.16
CA TYR A 324 -18.97 -13.57 -15.52
C TYR A 324 -18.27 -14.81 -16.04
N ARG A 325 -17.29 -14.65 -16.95
CA ARG A 325 -16.51 -15.74 -17.50
C ARG A 325 -15.74 -16.49 -16.41
N HIS A 326 -15.12 -15.79 -15.49
CA HIS A 326 -14.38 -16.37 -14.37
C HIS A 326 -15.29 -17.22 -13.46
N MET A 327 -16.52 -16.77 -13.24
CA MET A 327 -17.51 -17.51 -12.44
C MET A 327 -18.22 -18.64 -13.24
N GLY A 328 -17.91 -18.81 -14.53
CA GLY A 328 -18.58 -19.78 -15.38
C GLY A 328 -20.03 -19.41 -15.70
N LEU A 329 -20.41 -18.12 -15.57
CA LEU A 329 -21.76 -17.62 -15.76
C LEU A 329 -21.90 -16.85 -17.07
N LYS A 330 -23.13 -16.77 -17.59
CA LYS A 330 -23.47 -15.88 -18.70
C LYS A 330 -24.18 -14.63 -18.14
N PRO A 331 -23.84 -13.41 -18.62
CA PRO A 331 -24.56 -12.22 -18.21
C PRO A 331 -26.03 -12.30 -18.64
N LYS A 332 -26.93 -12.01 -17.74
CA LYS A 332 -28.38 -11.95 -18.03
C LYS A 332 -28.74 -10.77 -18.94
N ASN A 333 -28.10 -9.62 -18.66
CA ASN A 333 -28.13 -8.43 -19.50
C ASN A 333 -26.68 -8.13 -19.86
N PRO A 334 -26.23 -8.29 -21.11
CA PRO A 334 -24.89 -7.85 -21.46
C PRO A 334 -24.82 -6.34 -21.14
N PRO A 335 -23.85 -5.89 -20.30
CA PRO A 335 -23.63 -4.46 -20.17
C PRO A 335 -23.45 -3.93 -21.59
N ALA A 336 -24.15 -2.84 -21.94
CA ALA A 336 -23.95 -2.17 -23.20
C ALA A 336 -22.44 -1.98 -23.35
N ASP A 337 -21.90 -2.46 -24.45
CA ASP A 337 -20.47 -2.43 -24.72
C ASP A 337 -20.05 -0.96 -24.81
N LEU A 338 -19.65 -0.36 -23.69
CA LEU A 338 -19.23 1.05 -23.60
C LEU A 338 -18.02 1.35 -24.49
N PHE A 339 -17.46 0.33 -25.14
CA PHE A 339 -16.31 0.40 -26.03
C PHE A 339 -16.57 -0.21 -27.44
N ALA A 340 -17.76 -0.71 -27.73
CA ALA A 340 -18.07 -1.29 -29.05
C ALA A 340 -18.21 -0.23 -30.15
N GLU A 341 -18.45 1.02 -29.80
CA GLU A 341 -18.61 2.11 -30.80
C GLU A 341 -17.28 2.71 -31.31
N VAL A 342 -16.12 2.24 -30.83
CA VAL A 342 -14.82 2.82 -31.23
C VAL A 342 -14.08 1.97 -32.29
N ILE A 343 -14.56 0.75 -32.59
CA ILE A 343 -13.83 -0.18 -33.49
C ILE A 343 -14.43 -0.28 -34.90
N ASP A 344 -15.66 0.17 -35.12
CA ASP A 344 -16.32 0.11 -36.45
C ASP A 344 -16.35 1.46 -37.23
N GLY A 345 -15.38 2.31 -36.99
CA GLY A 345 -15.19 3.57 -37.70
C GLY A 345 -13.80 3.68 -38.33
N ASN A 346 -13.48 2.78 -39.27
CA ASN A 346 -12.71 2.94 -40.52
C ASN A 346 -12.16 1.61 -41.00
#